data_543b68e496953bdddafa4f4ca836c809
#
_entry.id   543b68e496953bdddafa4f4ca836c809
#
_cell.length_a   1.000
_cell.length_b   1.000
_cell.length_c   1.000
_cell.angle_alpha   90.00
_cell.angle_beta   90.00
_cell.angle_gamma   90.00
#
_symmetry.space_group_name_H-M   'P 1'
#
loop_
_entity.id
_entity.type
_entity.pdbx_description
1 polymer ?
#
loop_
_entity_poly.entity_id
_entity_poly.type
_entity_poly.pdbx_seq_one_letter_code
_entity_poly.pdbx_strand_id
1 'polypeptide(L)'
;MQYDGLLTIATGSSRRCTNWKNKRILWSDLAAKLSNVTRTQETQAEYERMPKDERDRIKDVGGFVGGSLRTNRRKADSVCERQLITLDLDNVPQDTDPWPTVTLALGCAAVLYSTHSHTPRSPRLRLVLPLSRPVSPDEYGAIARKIAEDIGIDMCDDTTYQPHRLMYWASAATDAEFRYEVEDAPWLDADEQLSRYADWHDPTQWPVSSRKANEPRRLADRQSDPTETVSYTHLRAHE
;
A
#
# COMPACT_ATOMS: atom_id res chain seq x y z
N MET A 1 -11.64 -6.19 -20.53
CA MET A 1 -12.30 -5.18 -19.68
C MET A 1 -12.98 -4.16 -20.56
N GLN A 2 -14.15 -3.68 -20.17
CA GLN A 2 -14.87 -2.61 -20.88
C GLN A 2 -14.20 -1.25 -20.63
N TYR A 3 -13.74 -1.02 -19.40
CA TYR A 3 -13.10 0.22 -18.97
C TYR A 3 -11.59 0.02 -18.91
N ASP A 4 -10.92 0.08 -20.07
CA ASP A 4 -9.49 -0.11 -20.20
C ASP A 4 -8.78 1.16 -20.69
N GLY A 5 -7.50 1.30 -20.42
CA GLY A 5 -6.71 2.43 -20.82
C GLY A 5 -5.22 2.29 -20.45
N LEU A 6 -4.41 3.19 -21.02
CA LEU A 6 -2.97 3.21 -20.77
C LEU A 6 -2.65 3.94 -19.47
N LEU A 7 -1.85 3.28 -18.63
CA LEU A 7 -1.28 3.79 -17.40
C LEU A 7 0.23 3.89 -17.50
N THR A 8 0.82 4.72 -16.67
CA THR A 8 2.27 4.71 -16.41
C THR A 8 2.52 4.18 -15.00
N ILE A 9 3.38 3.17 -14.90
CA ILE A 9 3.90 2.65 -13.63
C ILE A 9 5.42 2.65 -13.66
N ALA A 10 6.06 2.80 -12.49
CA ALA A 10 7.47 2.54 -12.35
C ALA A 10 7.70 1.15 -11.78
N THR A 11 8.57 0.34 -12.40
CA THR A 11 8.81 -1.05 -11.99
C THR A 11 10.24 -1.27 -11.52
N GLY A 12 10.42 -2.12 -10.55
CA GLY A 12 11.72 -2.55 -10.03
C GLY A 12 11.74 -4.06 -9.76
N SER A 13 12.91 -4.68 -9.95
CA SER A 13 13.11 -6.12 -9.76
C SER A 13 13.14 -6.55 -8.30
N SER A 14 13.30 -5.61 -7.37
CA SER A 14 13.26 -5.83 -5.91
C SER A 14 13.01 -4.53 -5.16
N ARG A 15 12.70 -4.60 -3.87
CA ARG A 15 12.60 -3.42 -3.00
C ARG A 15 13.91 -2.62 -2.90
N ARG A 16 15.05 -3.27 -3.13
CA ARG A 16 16.40 -2.68 -3.10
C ARG A 16 16.87 -2.24 -4.48
N CYS A 17 16.03 -2.39 -5.51
CA CYS A 17 16.37 -2.00 -6.88
C CYS A 17 16.78 -0.53 -6.93
N THR A 18 17.90 -0.26 -7.58
CA THR A 18 18.43 1.10 -7.77
C THR A 18 18.24 1.62 -9.18
N ASN A 19 17.59 0.82 -10.05
CA ASN A 19 17.34 1.14 -11.44
C ASN A 19 15.86 0.87 -11.78
N TRP A 20 14.98 1.73 -11.27
CA TRP A 20 13.55 1.71 -11.56
C TRP A 20 13.29 2.23 -12.98
N LYS A 21 12.33 1.63 -13.66
CA LYS A 21 11.97 1.98 -15.03
C LYS A 21 10.50 2.34 -15.12
N ASN A 22 10.21 3.52 -15.68
CA ASN A 22 8.85 3.88 -16.07
C ASN A 22 8.42 3.02 -17.27
N LYS A 23 7.19 2.50 -17.20
CA LYS A 23 6.59 1.65 -18.23
C LYS A 23 5.13 2.05 -18.44
N ARG A 24 4.73 2.16 -19.70
CA ARG A 24 3.30 2.23 -20.05
C ARG A 24 2.73 0.82 -20.13
N ILE A 25 1.54 0.64 -19.59
CA ILE A 25 0.84 -0.64 -19.53
C ILE A 25 -0.67 -0.39 -19.62
N LEU A 26 -1.41 -1.28 -20.26
CA LEU A 26 -2.87 -1.26 -20.19
C LEU A 26 -3.33 -1.65 -18.77
N TRP A 27 -4.44 -1.07 -18.31
CA TRP A 27 -5.03 -1.46 -17.03
C TRP A 27 -5.37 -2.95 -17.00
N SER A 28 -5.95 -3.48 -18.08
CA SER A 28 -6.22 -4.90 -18.25
C SER A 28 -4.98 -5.78 -18.13
N ASP A 29 -3.83 -5.36 -18.72
CA ASP A 29 -2.57 -6.10 -18.62
C ASP A 29 -2.01 -6.07 -17.19
N LEU A 30 -2.14 -4.92 -16.49
CA LEU A 30 -1.75 -4.82 -15.09
C LEU A 30 -2.61 -5.73 -14.21
N ALA A 31 -3.92 -5.72 -14.38
CA ALA A 31 -4.85 -6.59 -13.68
C ALA A 31 -4.54 -8.08 -13.91
N ALA A 32 -4.29 -8.47 -15.17
CA ALA A 32 -3.85 -9.82 -15.52
C ALA A 32 -2.51 -10.19 -14.87
N LYS A 33 -1.56 -9.23 -14.81
CA LYS A 33 -0.27 -9.46 -14.13
C LYS A 33 -0.46 -9.67 -12.62
N LEU A 34 -1.39 -8.95 -11.98
CA LEU A 34 -1.68 -9.07 -10.55
C LEU A 34 -2.44 -10.36 -10.21
N SER A 35 -3.21 -10.93 -11.14
CA SER A 35 -3.87 -12.23 -10.99
C SER A 35 -2.88 -13.41 -11.09
N ASN A 36 -1.73 -13.20 -11.73
CA ASN A 36 -0.73 -14.25 -11.92
C ASN A 36 0.23 -14.29 -10.72
N VAL A 37 -0.07 -15.13 -9.75
CA VAL A 37 0.71 -15.28 -8.50
C VAL A 37 2.02 -16.03 -8.71
N THR A 38 3.12 -15.47 -8.22
CA THR A 38 4.41 -16.18 -8.12
C THR A 38 4.38 -17.09 -6.91
N ARG A 39 4.38 -18.43 -7.13
CA ARG A 39 4.53 -19.42 -6.05
C ARG A 39 5.98 -19.53 -5.65
N THR A 40 6.26 -19.39 -4.37
CA THR A 40 7.57 -19.61 -3.77
C THR A 40 7.72 -21.07 -3.31
N GLN A 41 8.87 -21.46 -2.77
CA GLN A 41 9.15 -22.89 -2.53
C GLN A 41 8.72 -23.36 -1.14
N GLU A 42 8.71 -22.44 -0.17
CA GLU A 42 8.34 -22.75 1.21
C GLU A 42 6.83 -22.93 1.36
N THR A 43 6.43 -23.63 2.40
CA THR A 43 5.04 -23.70 2.86
C THR A 43 4.67 -22.45 3.68
N GLN A 44 3.37 -22.16 3.81
CA GLN A 44 2.87 -21.08 4.65
C GLN A 44 3.35 -21.24 6.11
N ALA A 45 3.35 -22.46 6.64
CA ALA A 45 3.79 -22.74 8.00
C ALA A 45 5.30 -22.52 8.19
N GLU A 46 6.11 -22.82 7.19
CA GLU A 46 7.55 -22.53 7.20
C GLU A 46 7.78 -21.01 7.14
N TYR A 47 7.11 -20.29 6.23
CA TYR A 47 7.20 -18.84 6.09
C TYR A 47 6.88 -18.10 7.40
N GLU A 48 5.83 -18.51 8.12
CA GLU A 48 5.43 -17.89 9.38
C GLU A 48 6.48 -18.03 10.49
N ARG A 49 7.26 -19.14 10.48
CA ARG A 49 8.33 -19.39 11.46
C ARG A 49 9.65 -18.70 11.12
N MET A 50 9.81 -18.24 9.89
CA MET A 50 11.06 -17.60 9.44
C MET A 50 11.28 -16.24 10.12
N PRO A 51 12.54 -15.86 10.34
CA PRO A 51 12.89 -14.50 10.75
C PRO A 51 12.37 -13.46 9.74
N LYS A 52 12.11 -12.25 10.23
CA LYS A 52 11.55 -11.17 9.41
C LYS A 52 12.38 -10.85 8.16
N ASP A 53 13.70 -10.84 8.27
CA ASP A 53 14.60 -10.53 7.15
C ASP A 53 14.58 -11.60 6.05
N GLU A 54 14.36 -12.86 6.40
CA GLU A 54 14.19 -13.96 5.47
C GLU A 54 12.83 -13.87 4.77
N ARG A 55 11.74 -13.67 5.51
CA ARG A 55 10.41 -13.40 4.95
C ARG A 55 10.42 -12.21 4.00
N ASP A 56 11.16 -11.16 4.36
CA ASP A 56 11.30 -9.96 3.54
C ASP A 56 12.07 -10.22 2.22
N ARG A 57 12.95 -11.21 2.19
CA ARG A 57 13.63 -11.65 0.96
C ARG A 57 12.76 -12.51 0.07
N ILE A 58 12.01 -13.44 0.65
CA ILE A 58 11.14 -14.38 -0.08
C ILE A 58 10.01 -13.65 -0.80
N LYS A 59 9.31 -12.74 -0.12
CA LYS A 59 8.21 -11.97 -0.73
C LYS A 59 8.68 -10.93 -1.75
N ASP A 60 9.99 -10.67 -1.85
CA ASP A 60 10.55 -9.64 -2.73
C ASP A 60 10.72 -10.15 -4.17
N VAL A 61 9.61 -10.38 -4.81
CA VAL A 61 9.53 -10.78 -6.24
C VAL A 61 9.51 -9.57 -7.19
N GLY A 62 9.98 -8.43 -6.71
CA GLY A 62 9.86 -7.15 -7.41
C GLY A 62 8.50 -6.51 -7.21
N GLY A 63 8.27 -5.37 -7.87
CA GLY A 63 7.03 -4.64 -7.73
C GLY A 63 6.98 -3.36 -8.52
N PHE A 64 6.01 -2.51 -8.19
CA PHE A 64 5.75 -1.27 -8.89
C PHE A 64 5.41 -0.12 -7.95
N VAL A 65 5.53 1.09 -8.47
CA VAL A 65 4.89 2.32 -7.97
C VAL A 65 3.83 2.70 -8.99
N GLY A 66 2.63 3.01 -8.55
CA GLY A 66 1.48 3.30 -9.42
C GLY A 66 1.55 4.69 -10.06
N GLY A 67 2.65 5.01 -10.71
CA GLY A 67 2.91 6.29 -11.37
C GLY A 67 4.33 6.36 -11.92
N SER A 68 4.80 7.55 -12.31
CA SER A 68 6.12 7.77 -12.88
C SER A 68 7.12 8.36 -11.89
N LEU A 69 8.39 8.01 -12.07
CA LEU A 69 9.52 8.55 -11.32
C LEU A 69 10.36 9.45 -12.23
N ARG A 70 10.81 10.59 -11.69
CA ARG A 70 11.70 11.53 -12.39
C ARG A 70 13.09 10.95 -12.63
N THR A 71 13.54 10.12 -11.68
CA THR A 71 14.83 9.44 -11.72
C THR A 71 14.63 7.93 -11.66
N ASN A 72 15.67 7.18 -11.90
CA ASN A 72 15.65 5.72 -11.74
C ASN A 72 15.67 5.26 -10.25
N ARG A 73 15.44 6.15 -9.30
CA ARG A 73 15.43 5.87 -7.87
C ARG A 73 14.03 6.04 -7.29
N ARG A 74 13.57 5.07 -6.54
CA ARG A 74 12.29 5.12 -5.81
C ARG A 74 12.48 5.88 -4.49
N LYS A 75 12.25 7.20 -4.55
CA LYS A 75 12.29 8.13 -3.42
C LYS A 75 11.08 9.06 -3.47
N ALA A 76 10.73 9.68 -2.34
CA ALA A 76 9.60 10.59 -2.25
C ALA A 76 9.70 11.75 -3.24
N ASP A 77 10.87 12.39 -3.30
CA ASP A 77 11.19 13.51 -4.18
C ASP A 77 11.33 13.15 -5.67
N SER A 78 11.33 11.85 -5.98
CA SER A 78 11.45 11.33 -7.34
C SER A 78 10.10 11.06 -8.01
N VAL A 79 8.99 11.04 -7.27
CA VAL A 79 7.66 10.80 -7.86
C VAL A 79 7.23 12.02 -8.66
N CYS A 80 6.94 11.82 -9.96
CA CYS A 80 6.40 12.89 -10.82
C CYS A 80 4.88 12.97 -10.67
N GLU A 81 4.23 11.82 -10.79
CA GLU A 81 2.78 11.68 -10.80
C GLU A 81 2.36 10.28 -10.36
N ARG A 82 1.11 10.16 -9.97
CA ARG A 82 0.46 8.88 -9.70
C ARG A 82 -0.73 8.71 -10.65
N GLN A 83 -0.93 7.48 -11.14
CA GLN A 83 -2.07 7.11 -11.98
C GLN A 83 -2.87 5.96 -11.39
N LEU A 84 -2.41 5.45 -10.24
CA LEU A 84 -3.10 4.44 -9.45
C LEU A 84 -3.14 4.87 -7.99
N ILE A 85 -4.29 4.71 -7.35
CA ILE A 85 -4.35 4.58 -5.88
C ILE A 85 -3.96 3.15 -5.53
N THR A 86 -3.10 3.02 -4.54
CA THR A 86 -2.61 1.70 -4.07
C THR A 86 -2.63 1.68 -2.55
N LEU A 87 -3.39 0.75 -1.96
CA LEU A 87 -3.55 0.62 -0.52
C LEU A 87 -3.12 -0.77 -0.05
N ASP A 88 -2.27 -0.83 0.98
CA ASP A 88 -1.99 -2.07 1.74
C ASP A 88 -3.02 -2.18 2.87
N LEU A 89 -3.86 -3.23 2.85
CA LEU A 89 -4.86 -3.54 3.88
C LEU A 89 -4.26 -4.61 4.81
N ASP A 90 -3.41 -4.17 5.74
CA ASP A 90 -2.64 -5.06 6.64
C ASP A 90 -3.36 -5.36 7.96
N ASN A 91 -4.49 -4.71 8.24
CA ASN A 91 -5.22 -4.82 9.50
C ASN A 91 -6.70 -5.16 9.28
N VAL A 92 -6.99 -5.98 8.28
CA VAL A 92 -8.36 -6.45 8.02
C VAL A 92 -8.78 -7.40 9.14
N PRO A 93 -9.92 -7.17 9.84
CA PRO A 93 -10.42 -8.11 10.84
C PRO A 93 -10.71 -9.47 10.21
N GLN A 94 -10.52 -10.55 10.98
CA GLN A 94 -10.66 -11.93 10.50
C GLN A 94 -11.99 -12.21 9.80
N ASP A 95 -13.09 -11.70 10.36
CA ASP A 95 -14.45 -11.98 9.87
C ASP A 95 -14.97 -10.88 8.94
N THR A 96 -14.08 -10.04 8.40
CA THR A 96 -14.43 -8.93 7.52
C THR A 96 -13.94 -9.22 6.10
N ASP A 97 -14.86 -9.18 5.14
CA ASP A 97 -14.53 -9.13 3.73
C ASP A 97 -14.59 -7.66 3.24
N PRO A 98 -13.47 -7.03 2.88
CA PRO A 98 -13.50 -5.65 2.40
C PRO A 98 -14.04 -5.50 0.97
N TRP A 99 -14.10 -6.58 0.17
CA TRP A 99 -14.45 -6.48 -1.25
C TRP A 99 -15.85 -5.92 -1.51
N PRO A 100 -16.92 -6.40 -0.84
CA PRO A 100 -18.24 -5.79 -0.99
C PRO A 100 -18.27 -4.30 -0.61
N THR A 101 -17.53 -3.90 0.42
CA THR A 101 -17.41 -2.48 0.80
C THR A 101 -16.70 -1.67 -0.29
N VAL A 102 -15.61 -2.19 -0.85
CA VAL A 102 -14.88 -1.54 -1.95
C VAL A 102 -15.81 -1.32 -3.15
N THR A 103 -16.51 -2.36 -3.62
CA THR A 103 -17.36 -2.27 -4.80
C THR A 103 -18.57 -1.37 -4.59
N LEU A 104 -19.22 -1.43 -3.41
CA LEU A 104 -20.41 -0.62 -3.10
C LEU A 104 -20.07 0.84 -2.81
N ALA A 105 -18.99 1.10 -2.07
CA ALA A 105 -18.64 2.47 -1.66
C ALA A 105 -17.97 3.26 -2.79
N LEU A 106 -17.17 2.61 -3.63
CA LEU A 106 -16.37 3.30 -4.62
C LEU A 106 -16.97 3.27 -6.02
N GLY A 107 -17.67 2.19 -6.41
CA GLY A 107 -18.31 2.05 -7.71
C GLY A 107 -17.38 2.25 -8.91
N CYS A 108 -16.09 2.00 -8.75
CA CYS A 108 -15.08 2.23 -9.76
C CYS A 108 -14.23 0.96 -10.03
N ALA A 109 -13.46 1.00 -11.12
CA ALA A 109 -12.52 -0.08 -11.44
C ALA A 109 -11.57 -0.36 -10.29
N ALA A 110 -11.39 -1.63 -9.94
CA ALA A 110 -10.59 -2.06 -8.83
C ALA A 110 -9.95 -3.43 -9.05
N VAL A 111 -8.78 -3.64 -8.48
CA VAL A 111 -8.18 -4.96 -8.26
C VAL A 111 -7.84 -5.11 -6.80
N LEU A 112 -8.28 -6.21 -6.19
CA LEU A 112 -7.88 -6.63 -4.86
C LEU A 112 -7.11 -7.95 -4.97
N TYR A 113 -5.95 -8.04 -4.31
CA TYR A 113 -5.17 -9.28 -4.26
C TYR A 113 -4.48 -9.48 -2.90
N SER A 114 -4.29 -10.74 -2.53
CA SER A 114 -3.64 -11.07 -1.26
C SER A 114 -2.12 -10.88 -1.32
N THR A 115 -1.54 -10.48 -0.19
CA THR A 115 -0.09 -10.38 -0.02
C THR A 115 0.51 -11.75 0.30
N HIS A 116 1.83 -11.88 0.24
CA HIS A 116 2.55 -13.11 0.60
C HIS A 116 2.27 -13.58 2.04
N SER A 117 2.01 -12.66 2.95
CA SER A 117 1.73 -12.95 4.36
C SER A 117 0.25 -13.13 4.67
N HIS A 118 -0.60 -13.22 3.65
CA HIS A 118 -2.03 -13.41 3.82
C HIS A 118 -2.35 -14.79 4.37
N THR A 119 -3.29 -14.84 5.31
CA THR A 119 -3.95 -16.06 5.75
C THR A 119 -5.43 -15.80 5.98
N PRO A 120 -6.33 -16.80 5.94
CA PRO A 120 -7.74 -16.59 6.28
C PRO A 120 -7.97 -16.03 7.68
N ARG A 121 -7.09 -16.35 8.64
CA ARG A 121 -7.16 -15.84 10.02
C ARG A 121 -6.59 -14.44 10.20
N SER A 122 -5.69 -14.02 9.31
CA SER A 122 -5.08 -12.70 9.31
C SER A 122 -5.03 -12.18 7.87
N PRO A 123 -6.16 -11.68 7.35
CA PRO A 123 -6.22 -11.22 5.97
C PRO A 123 -5.28 -10.05 5.74
N ARG A 124 -4.48 -10.13 4.69
CA ARG A 124 -3.57 -9.07 4.23
C ARG A 124 -3.71 -8.92 2.74
N LEU A 125 -4.25 -7.78 2.34
CA LEU A 125 -4.70 -7.54 0.98
C LEU A 125 -4.09 -6.26 0.42
N ARG A 126 -4.10 -6.14 -0.90
CA ARG A 126 -3.75 -4.92 -1.62
C ARG A 126 -4.88 -4.52 -2.53
N LEU A 127 -5.23 -3.24 -2.45
CA LEU A 127 -6.22 -2.62 -3.32
C LEU A 127 -5.53 -1.69 -4.31
N VAL A 128 -5.88 -1.80 -5.58
CA VAL A 128 -5.35 -0.97 -6.67
C VAL A 128 -6.52 -0.43 -7.48
N LEU A 129 -6.58 0.90 -7.64
CA LEU A 129 -7.63 1.62 -8.35
C LEU A 129 -7.00 2.52 -9.43
N PRO A 130 -7.41 2.44 -10.71
CA PRO A 130 -6.96 3.37 -11.73
C PRO A 130 -7.65 4.73 -11.58
N LEU A 131 -6.89 5.81 -11.79
CA LEU A 131 -7.37 7.18 -11.71
C LEU A 131 -7.75 7.71 -13.09
N SER A 132 -8.82 8.49 -13.18
CA SER A 132 -9.31 9.14 -14.40
C SER A 132 -8.27 10.04 -15.07
N ARG A 133 -7.34 10.60 -14.28
CA ARG A 133 -6.19 11.37 -14.74
C ARG A 133 -4.96 11.15 -13.85
N PRO A 134 -3.75 11.49 -14.33
CA PRO A 134 -2.58 11.59 -13.47
C PRO A 134 -2.78 12.65 -12.37
N VAL A 135 -2.27 12.37 -11.18
CA VAL A 135 -2.33 13.27 -10.01
C VAL A 135 -0.94 13.52 -9.44
N SER A 136 -0.75 14.67 -8.83
CA SER A 136 0.48 15.01 -8.13
C SER A 136 0.69 14.12 -6.88
N PRO A 137 1.90 14.06 -6.30
CA PRO A 137 2.14 13.36 -5.04
C PRO A 137 1.25 13.82 -3.88
N ASP A 138 0.91 15.11 -3.81
CA ASP A 138 0.07 15.67 -2.75
C ASP A 138 -1.40 15.32 -2.97
N GLU A 139 -1.91 15.46 -4.20
CA GLU A 139 -3.25 14.98 -4.56
C GLU A 139 -3.41 13.49 -4.25
N TYR A 140 -2.39 12.67 -4.56
CA TYR A 140 -2.40 11.24 -4.24
C TYR A 140 -2.59 11.01 -2.74
N GLY A 141 -1.87 11.75 -1.89
CA GLY A 141 -1.97 11.62 -0.43
C GLY A 141 -3.38 11.92 0.09
N ALA A 142 -4.02 12.98 -0.44
CA ALA A 142 -5.38 13.36 -0.10
C ALA A 142 -6.40 12.32 -0.60
N ILE A 143 -6.35 11.93 -1.88
CA ILE A 143 -7.28 10.96 -2.48
C ILE A 143 -7.17 9.61 -1.79
N ALA A 144 -5.95 9.08 -1.60
CA ALA A 144 -5.73 7.77 -0.99
C ALA A 144 -6.32 7.68 0.43
N ARG A 145 -6.27 8.78 1.20
CA ARG A 145 -6.87 8.85 2.54
C ARG A 145 -8.39 8.93 2.51
N LYS A 146 -8.98 9.62 1.51
CA LYS A 146 -10.44 9.64 1.32
C LYS A 146 -10.97 8.25 0.98
N ILE A 147 -10.31 7.55 0.06
CA ILE A 147 -10.66 6.17 -0.28
C ILE A 147 -10.50 5.25 0.93
N ALA A 148 -9.42 5.41 1.71
CA ALA A 148 -9.23 4.63 2.93
C ALA A 148 -10.32 4.91 3.98
N GLU A 149 -10.79 6.15 4.12
CA GLU A 149 -11.92 6.52 4.99
C GLU A 149 -13.19 5.77 4.59
N ASP A 150 -13.51 5.73 3.27
CA ASP A 150 -14.71 5.09 2.74
C ASP A 150 -14.72 3.57 2.99
N ILE A 151 -13.56 2.91 2.90
CA ILE A 151 -13.47 1.45 3.07
C ILE A 151 -13.09 1.01 4.49
N GLY A 152 -12.78 1.96 5.38
CA GLY A 152 -12.33 1.71 6.75
C GLY A 152 -10.83 1.94 6.92
N ILE A 153 -10.45 3.18 7.22
CA ILE A 153 -9.05 3.64 7.28
C ILE A 153 -8.17 2.82 8.24
N ASP A 154 -8.74 2.26 9.30
CA ASP A 154 -8.02 1.43 10.27
C ASP A 154 -7.58 0.07 9.71
N MET A 155 -8.16 -0.38 8.61
CA MET A 155 -7.67 -1.56 7.88
C MET A 155 -6.38 -1.29 7.10
N CYS A 156 -6.11 -0.02 6.75
CA CYS A 156 -4.98 0.36 5.92
C CYS A 156 -3.68 0.51 6.72
N ASP A 157 -2.54 0.16 6.11
CA ASP A 157 -1.21 0.55 6.61
C ASP A 157 -1.02 2.06 6.40
N ASP A 158 -0.70 2.80 7.47
CA ASP A 158 -0.50 4.25 7.42
C ASP A 158 0.62 4.71 6.48
N THR A 159 1.54 3.81 6.11
CA THR A 159 2.61 4.12 5.15
C THR A 159 2.16 4.03 3.69
N THR A 160 0.96 3.49 3.43
CA THR A 160 0.43 3.31 2.08
C THR A 160 0.14 4.64 1.37
N TYR A 161 -0.05 5.73 2.14
CA TYR A 161 -0.31 7.07 1.59
C TYR A 161 0.96 7.77 1.06
N GLN A 162 2.12 7.17 1.20
CA GLN A 162 3.37 7.72 0.66
C GLN A 162 3.41 7.53 -0.87
N PRO A 163 3.60 8.59 -1.66
CA PRO A 163 3.53 8.50 -3.13
C PRO A 163 4.53 7.50 -3.74
N HIS A 164 5.66 7.27 -3.09
CA HIS A 164 6.70 6.33 -3.53
C HIS A 164 6.54 4.91 -2.96
N ARG A 165 5.40 4.60 -2.32
CA ARG A 165 5.16 3.27 -1.73
C ARG A 165 5.27 2.18 -2.79
N LEU A 166 6.04 1.14 -2.47
CA LEU A 166 6.19 -0.05 -3.29
C LEU A 166 4.99 -0.96 -3.11
N MET A 167 4.37 -1.36 -4.23
CA MET A 167 3.47 -2.51 -4.31
C MET A 167 4.24 -3.70 -4.86
N TYR A 168 4.39 -4.76 -4.06
CA TYR A 168 4.99 -6.00 -4.56
C TYR A 168 4.05 -6.69 -5.56
N TRP A 169 4.61 -7.33 -6.57
CA TRP A 169 3.86 -8.26 -7.40
C TRP A 169 3.25 -9.36 -6.54
N ALA A 170 2.20 -10.00 -7.06
CA ALA A 170 1.52 -11.08 -6.36
C ALA A 170 2.48 -12.26 -6.13
N SER A 171 2.60 -12.70 -4.90
CA SER A 171 3.36 -13.89 -4.50
C SER A 171 2.70 -14.59 -3.31
N ALA A 172 2.87 -15.89 -3.22
CA ALA A 172 2.33 -16.71 -2.14
C ALA A 172 3.20 -17.96 -1.94
N ALA A 173 3.23 -18.49 -0.73
CA ALA A 173 3.85 -19.79 -0.44
C ALA A 173 3.22 -20.90 -1.28
N THR A 174 3.89 -22.05 -1.39
CA THR A 174 3.48 -23.12 -2.31
C THR A 174 2.07 -23.66 -2.04
N ASP A 175 1.66 -23.72 -0.76
CA ASP A 175 0.36 -24.22 -0.29
C ASP A 175 -0.59 -23.12 0.20
N ALA A 176 -0.17 -21.84 0.16
CA ALA A 176 -0.96 -20.73 0.66
C ALA A 176 -2.16 -20.42 -0.25
N GLU A 177 -3.25 -19.96 0.36
CA GLU A 177 -4.36 -19.38 -0.38
C GLU A 177 -3.93 -18.08 -1.09
N PHE A 178 -4.40 -17.92 -2.32
CA PHE A 178 -4.23 -16.67 -3.05
C PHE A 178 -5.60 -16.15 -3.46
N ARG A 179 -5.93 -14.94 -2.99
CA ARG A 179 -7.16 -14.26 -3.33
C ARG A 179 -6.89 -13.20 -4.38
N TYR A 180 -7.79 -13.13 -5.37
CA TYR A 180 -7.80 -12.12 -6.42
C TYR A 180 -9.23 -11.78 -6.78
N GLU A 181 -9.55 -10.47 -6.80
CA GLU A 181 -10.85 -9.94 -7.21
C GLU A 181 -10.62 -8.79 -8.18
N VAL A 182 -11.54 -8.59 -9.10
CA VAL A 182 -11.50 -7.50 -10.08
C VAL A 182 -12.89 -6.94 -10.34
N GLU A 183 -12.99 -5.62 -10.40
CA GLU A 183 -14.17 -4.87 -10.80
C GLU A 183 -13.88 -4.12 -12.09
N ASP A 184 -14.70 -4.34 -13.14
CA ASP A 184 -14.62 -3.67 -14.43
C ASP A 184 -15.67 -2.56 -14.49
N ALA A 185 -15.31 -1.38 -14.00
CA ALA A 185 -16.15 -0.20 -13.89
C ALA A 185 -15.40 1.05 -14.36
N PRO A 186 -16.03 2.23 -14.45
CA PRO A 186 -15.30 3.48 -14.72
C PRO A 186 -14.12 3.69 -13.77
N TRP A 187 -13.06 4.35 -14.26
CA TRP A 187 -11.92 4.69 -13.43
C TRP A 187 -12.31 5.72 -12.35
N LEU A 188 -11.63 5.66 -11.22
CA LEU A 188 -11.88 6.57 -10.09
C LEU A 188 -11.66 8.02 -10.50
N ASP A 189 -12.68 8.87 -10.34
CA ASP A 189 -12.60 10.29 -10.66
C ASP A 189 -11.78 11.03 -9.60
N ALA A 190 -10.58 11.47 -10.00
CA ALA A 190 -9.64 12.15 -9.11
C ALA A 190 -10.18 13.51 -8.62
N ASP A 191 -10.86 14.27 -9.49
CA ASP A 191 -11.38 15.60 -9.17
C ASP A 191 -12.59 15.50 -8.26
N GLU A 192 -13.44 14.53 -8.47
CA GLU A 192 -14.55 14.22 -7.56
C GLU A 192 -14.04 13.93 -6.16
N GLN A 193 -13.00 13.09 -6.02
CA GLN A 193 -12.45 12.76 -4.71
C GLN A 193 -11.84 13.99 -4.00
N LEU A 194 -11.13 14.84 -4.73
CA LEU A 194 -10.57 16.07 -4.17
C LEU A 194 -11.66 17.07 -3.77
N SER A 195 -12.76 17.16 -4.52
CA SER A 195 -13.88 18.05 -4.22
C SER A 195 -14.62 17.70 -2.92
N ARG A 196 -14.40 16.53 -2.36
CA ARG A 196 -14.98 16.09 -1.09
C ARG A 196 -14.33 16.76 0.14
N TYR A 197 -13.19 17.44 -0.06
CA TYR A 197 -12.55 18.27 0.96
C TYR A 197 -13.03 19.71 0.86
N ALA A 198 -13.13 20.42 1.98
CA ALA A 198 -13.28 21.88 1.96
C ALA A 198 -12.01 22.54 1.38
N ASP A 199 -10.84 22.05 1.79
CA ASP A 199 -9.53 22.39 1.23
C ASP A 199 -8.60 21.18 1.30
N TRP A 200 -8.39 20.49 0.17
CA TRP A 200 -7.51 19.32 0.15
C TRP A 200 -6.01 19.66 0.28
N HIS A 201 -5.64 20.94 0.10
CA HIS A 201 -4.26 21.39 0.33
C HIS A 201 -3.92 21.51 1.82
N ASP A 202 -4.94 21.52 2.69
CA ASP A 202 -4.75 21.52 4.13
C ASP A 202 -4.66 20.08 4.67
N PRO A 203 -3.42 19.57 5.00
CA PRO A 203 -3.27 18.19 5.50
C PRO A 203 -3.97 17.93 6.84
N THR A 204 -4.38 18.97 7.57
CA THR A 204 -5.11 18.80 8.83
C THR A 204 -6.54 18.28 8.62
N GLN A 205 -7.08 18.44 7.40
CA GLN A 205 -8.38 17.92 7.00
C GLN A 205 -8.33 16.48 6.48
N TRP A 206 -7.12 15.92 6.32
CA TRP A 206 -6.98 14.58 5.79
C TRP A 206 -7.34 13.53 6.83
N PRO A 207 -8.15 12.52 6.47
CA PRO A 207 -8.45 11.42 7.37
C PRO A 207 -7.19 10.73 7.90
N VAL A 208 -7.23 10.36 9.18
CA VAL A 208 -6.15 9.65 9.86
C VAL A 208 -6.69 8.42 10.58
N SER A 209 -5.90 7.36 10.63
CA SER A 209 -6.26 6.15 11.38
C SER A 209 -6.31 6.43 12.89
N SER A 210 -7.05 5.62 13.63
CA SER A 210 -7.11 5.68 15.10
C SER A 210 -5.71 5.48 15.71
N ARG A 211 -4.83 4.74 15.07
CA ARG A 211 -3.42 4.54 15.48
C ARG A 211 -2.64 5.85 15.45
N LYS A 212 -2.81 6.64 14.39
CA LYS A 212 -2.16 7.94 14.21
C LYS A 212 -2.76 9.00 15.10
N ALA A 213 -4.07 9.06 15.24
CA ALA A 213 -4.77 9.99 16.12
C ALA A 213 -4.35 9.82 17.59
N ASN A 214 -4.04 8.59 18.02
CA ASN A 214 -3.61 8.27 19.38
C ASN A 214 -2.09 8.34 19.60
N GLU A 215 -1.28 8.58 18.59
CA GLU A 215 0.18 8.62 18.70
C GLU A 215 0.69 9.69 19.71
N PRO A 216 0.19 10.94 19.70
CA PRO A 216 0.57 11.94 20.70
C PRO A 216 0.27 11.51 22.14
N ARG A 217 -0.88 10.89 22.37
CA ARG A 217 -1.29 10.40 23.70
C ARG A 217 -0.37 9.28 24.19
N ARG A 218 -0.03 8.32 23.33
CA ARG A 218 0.90 7.23 23.65
C ARG A 218 2.32 7.74 23.97
N LEU A 219 2.79 8.78 23.27
CA LEU A 219 4.08 9.40 23.55
C LEU A 219 4.07 10.15 24.88
N ALA A 220 2.97 10.86 25.22
CA ALA A 220 2.80 11.54 26.50
C ALA A 220 2.74 10.52 27.66
N ASP A 221 2.00 9.42 27.50
CA ASP A 221 1.88 8.36 28.49
C ASP A 221 3.25 7.70 28.78
N ARG A 222 4.08 7.46 27.74
CA ARG A 222 5.44 6.93 27.89
C ARG A 222 6.40 7.90 28.60
N GLN A 223 6.24 9.21 28.37
CA GLN A 223 7.05 10.23 29.05
C GLN A 223 6.64 10.44 30.51
N SER A 224 5.41 10.06 30.88
CA SER A 224 4.88 10.16 32.25
C SER A 224 5.10 8.89 33.08
N ASP A 225 5.60 7.78 32.52
CA ASP A 225 5.89 6.54 33.24
C ASP A 225 7.32 6.58 33.80
N PRO A 226 7.50 6.71 35.14
CA PRO A 226 8.83 6.83 35.75
C PRO A 226 9.62 5.50 35.80
N THR A 227 9.09 4.40 35.27
CA THR A 227 9.71 3.07 35.34
C THR A 227 10.67 2.74 34.20
N GLU A 228 10.69 3.50 33.09
CA GLU A 228 11.73 3.37 32.05
C GLU A 228 12.94 4.24 32.39
N THR A 229 13.77 3.75 33.30
CA THR A 229 15.11 4.33 33.55
C THR A 229 16.00 4.05 32.35
N VAL A 230 16.28 5.07 31.55
CA VAL A 230 17.28 5.00 30.48
C VAL A 230 18.65 4.79 31.12
N SER A 231 19.17 3.58 31.04
CA SER A 231 20.55 3.28 31.45
C SER A 231 21.52 4.00 30.53
N TYR A 232 22.00 5.15 30.96
CA TYR A 232 23.17 5.80 30.35
C TYR A 232 24.42 5.01 30.73
N THR A 233 24.92 4.15 29.88
CA THR A 233 26.25 3.62 29.98
C THR A 233 27.28 4.72 29.69
N HIS A 234 28.02 5.09 30.71
CA HIS A 234 29.15 6.01 30.64
C HIS A 234 30.16 5.58 29.58
N LEU A 235 30.36 6.42 28.58
CA LEU A 235 31.60 6.44 27.83
C LEU A 235 32.66 7.11 28.70
N ARG A 236 33.56 6.31 29.31
CA ARG A 236 34.80 6.80 29.89
C ARG A 236 35.70 7.23 28.74
N ALA A 237 36.06 8.50 28.76
CA ALA A 237 37.27 8.98 28.08
C ALA A 237 38.49 8.36 28.74
N HIS A 238 39.39 7.80 27.94
CA HIS A 238 40.77 7.55 28.32
C HIS A 238 41.63 8.51 27.53
N GLU A 239 42.49 9.19 28.32
CA GLU A 239 43.60 10.02 27.92
C GLU A 239 44.55 9.35 26.94
#